data_6601f29bf7e3cdb101dc2dd145fdfb5c
#
_entry.id   6601f29bf7e3cdb101dc2dd145fdfb5c
#
_cell.length_a   1.000
_cell.length_b   1.000
_cell.length_c   1.000
_cell.angle_alpha   90.00
_cell.angle_beta   90.00
_cell.angle_gamma   90.00
#
_symmetry.space_group_name_H-M   'P 1'
#
loop_
_entity.id
_entity.type
_entity.pdbx_description
1 polymer ?
#
loop_
_entity_poly.entity_id
_entity_poly.type
_entity_poly.pdbx_seq_one_letter_code
_entity_poly.pdbx_strand_id
1 'polypeptide(L)'
;MNRLSCKLKFWVFLWSVLGIARFGWDGVLIYTYAESDTDSSPSTLVKEAASDGTFNAKRAFAYLEKQCEFGPRVPGTTTHQETGAYLFAELKKYADEVAFQPFEFRHQNKTVQMNNILARFGEDSGGKILLAAHWDTRPFADQDPNPANRNTPILGANDGASGVAVLLEVARVLKSKPPPSQIIIVLFDGEDYGRTISTMFLGSTHFAKNMAGWEADFGILLDMVGDRTLELPMEGYSWNAARDLTEAIWRRADELGLPAFQHRLGPAIMDDHVPLIQAGLPTIDIIDFDYPHWHTVEDTPDKCSAESLEIVGRLVLDIIYSGL
;
A
#
# COMPACT_ATOMS: atom_id res chain seq x y z
N MET A 1 -36.99 7.74 61.77
CA MET A 1 -36.02 6.92 62.54
C MET A 1 -35.39 5.91 61.61
N ASN A 2 -34.08 5.77 61.73
CA ASN A 2 -33.15 4.84 61.08
C ASN A 2 -32.69 5.13 59.65
N ARG A 3 -31.48 5.67 59.64
CA ARG A 3 -30.54 5.73 58.53
C ARG A 3 -29.91 4.37 58.27
N LEU A 4 -29.73 3.98 57.03
CA LEU A 4 -28.74 2.97 56.62
C LEU A 4 -27.87 3.55 55.53
N SER A 5 -26.60 3.73 55.90
CA SER A 5 -25.48 4.19 55.11
C SER A 5 -24.99 3.06 54.19
N CYS A 6 -24.93 3.31 52.91
CA CYS A 6 -24.24 2.41 51.97
C CYS A 6 -22.89 3.05 51.59
N LYS A 7 -21.79 2.47 52.03
CA LYS A 7 -20.42 2.85 51.73
C LYS A 7 -20.03 2.30 50.38
N LEU A 8 -19.86 3.16 49.40
CA LEU A 8 -19.25 2.85 48.10
C LEU A 8 -17.73 2.88 48.28
N LYS A 9 -17.05 1.76 48.05
CA LYS A 9 -15.59 1.69 48.01
C LYS A 9 -15.14 1.97 46.60
N PHE A 10 -14.50 3.11 46.39
CA PHE A 10 -13.71 3.42 45.20
C PHE A 10 -12.35 2.75 45.32
N TRP A 11 -11.99 1.90 44.32
CA TRP A 11 -10.63 1.47 44.12
C TRP A 11 -10.00 2.36 43.05
N VAL A 12 -9.02 3.16 43.47
CA VAL A 12 -8.17 3.93 42.58
C VAL A 12 -6.96 3.08 42.30
N PHE A 13 -6.78 2.66 41.04
CA PHE A 13 -5.52 2.10 40.57
C PHE A 13 -4.61 3.24 40.11
N LEU A 14 -3.57 3.48 40.89
CA LEU A 14 -2.46 4.38 40.50
C LEU A 14 -1.51 3.55 39.61
N TRP A 15 -1.35 3.96 38.36
CA TRP A 15 -0.27 3.49 37.52
C TRP A 15 0.88 4.50 37.59
N SER A 16 1.97 4.14 38.24
CA SER A 16 3.22 4.90 38.21
C SER A 16 4.08 4.40 37.06
N VAL A 17 4.17 5.20 36.00
CA VAL A 17 5.17 5.01 34.95
C VAL A 17 6.38 5.89 35.29
N LEU A 18 7.45 5.29 35.79
CA LEU A 18 8.75 5.95 35.92
C LEU A 18 9.54 5.75 34.61
N GLY A 19 9.49 6.75 33.74
CA GLY A 19 10.41 6.87 32.60
C GLY A 19 11.65 7.65 33.02
N ILE A 20 12.83 7.03 32.98
CA ILE A 20 14.11 7.73 33.17
C ILE A 20 14.59 8.25 31.81
N ALA A 21 14.54 9.56 31.61
CA ALA A 21 15.12 10.22 30.45
C ALA A 21 16.61 10.47 30.70
N ARG A 22 17.47 9.92 29.83
CA ARG A 22 18.89 10.32 29.76
C ARG A 22 19.08 11.20 28.53
N PHE A 23 19.60 12.39 28.73
CA PHE A 23 20.02 13.30 27.66
C PHE A 23 21.39 12.90 27.15
N GLY A 24 21.50 12.51 25.88
CA GLY A 24 22.77 12.43 25.16
C GLY A 24 23.00 13.72 24.35
N TRP A 25 24.22 14.10 24.22
CA TRP A 25 24.67 15.35 23.58
C TRP A 25 24.68 15.17 22.04
N ASP A 26 23.60 15.10 21.36
CA ASP A 26 23.52 15.21 19.87
C ASP A 26 22.09 15.22 19.33
N GLY A 27 21.10 15.69 20.10
CA GLY A 27 19.80 16.11 19.57
C GLY A 27 18.92 15.05 18.89
N VAL A 28 19.19 13.75 19.09
CA VAL A 28 18.37 12.67 18.53
C VAL A 28 17.54 12.03 19.66
N LEU A 29 16.22 12.13 19.56
CA LEU A 29 15.28 11.49 20.49
C LEU A 29 15.14 10.01 20.12
N ILE A 30 15.75 9.12 20.90
CA ILE A 30 15.59 7.66 20.74
C ILE A 30 14.52 7.20 21.73
N TYR A 31 13.39 6.70 21.21
CA TYR A 31 12.40 6.00 22.02
C TYR A 31 12.77 4.52 22.12
N THR A 32 13.12 4.06 23.32
CA THR A 32 13.24 2.63 23.61
C THR A 32 11.96 2.16 24.30
N TYR A 33 11.25 1.21 23.67
CA TYR A 33 10.15 0.49 24.32
C TYR A 33 10.71 -0.64 25.16
N ALA A 34 10.31 -0.72 26.43
CA ALA A 34 10.57 -1.87 27.27
C ALA A 34 9.51 -2.92 27.02
N GLU A 35 9.93 -4.14 26.64
CA GLU A 35 9.06 -5.31 26.59
C GLU A 35 8.63 -5.69 28.01
N SER A 36 7.31 -5.76 28.24
CA SER A 36 6.74 -6.39 29.43
C SER A 36 6.25 -7.78 29.07
N ASP A 37 6.97 -8.79 29.53
CA ASP A 37 6.49 -10.18 29.57
C ASP A 37 5.23 -10.27 30.42
N THR A 38 4.11 -10.63 29.83
CA THR A 38 2.98 -11.25 30.55
C THR A 38 2.48 -12.45 29.77
N ASP A 39 2.61 -13.55 30.45
CA ASP A 39 2.33 -14.93 30.12
C ASP A 39 0.83 -15.23 29.85
N SER A 40 0.67 -16.28 29.00
CA SER A 40 -0.40 -17.27 28.95
C SER A 40 -1.72 -16.97 28.24
N SER A 41 -1.79 -17.44 26.99
CA SER A 41 -2.80 -18.44 26.58
C SER A 41 -2.38 -19.10 25.27
N PRO A 42 -2.61 -20.39 25.00
CA PRO A 42 -2.10 -21.05 23.80
C PRO A 42 -2.93 -20.64 22.59
N SER A 43 -2.46 -19.64 21.86
CA SER A 43 -2.89 -19.44 20.49
C SER A 43 -2.37 -20.63 19.70
N THR A 44 -3.28 -21.35 19.06
CA THR A 44 -2.98 -22.38 18.08
C THR A 44 -2.06 -21.77 17.03
N LEU A 45 -0.76 -21.98 17.17
CA LEU A 45 0.24 -21.72 16.13
C LEU A 45 -0.15 -22.61 14.95
N VAL A 46 -0.89 -22.04 14.00
CA VAL A 46 -0.92 -22.57 12.65
C VAL A 46 0.54 -22.50 12.20
N LYS A 47 1.23 -23.65 12.17
CA LYS A 47 2.54 -23.76 11.53
C LYS A 47 2.36 -23.18 10.14
N GLU A 48 2.96 -22.01 9.87
CA GLU A 48 3.09 -21.50 8.52
C GLU A 48 3.66 -22.63 7.68
N ALA A 49 2.85 -23.12 6.74
CA ALA A 49 3.34 -24.07 5.75
C ALA A 49 4.52 -23.37 5.07
N ALA A 50 5.64 -24.09 4.92
CA ALA A 50 6.82 -23.57 4.27
C ALA A 50 6.40 -22.88 2.97
N SER A 51 6.81 -21.62 2.79
CA SER A 51 6.50 -20.81 1.62
C SER A 51 6.96 -21.57 0.38
N ASP A 52 6.03 -21.96 -0.49
CA ASP A 52 6.31 -22.70 -1.73
C ASP A 52 6.84 -21.82 -2.87
N GLY A 53 7.08 -20.54 -2.60
CA GLY A 53 7.54 -19.56 -3.61
C GLY A 53 6.46 -19.16 -4.62
N THR A 54 5.18 -19.50 -4.36
CA THR A 54 4.04 -19.10 -5.19
C THR A 54 3.22 -18.00 -4.51
N PHE A 55 2.45 -17.26 -5.32
CA PHE A 55 1.50 -16.28 -4.81
C PHE A 55 0.35 -16.97 -4.08
N ASN A 56 -0.04 -16.42 -2.94
CA ASN A 56 -1.15 -16.94 -2.16
C ASN A 56 -2.30 -15.93 -2.11
N ALA A 57 -3.34 -16.17 -2.90
CA ALA A 57 -4.52 -15.31 -3.01
C ALA A 57 -5.19 -14.98 -1.67
N LYS A 58 -5.36 -16.00 -0.80
CA LYS A 58 -6.00 -15.81 0.51
C LYS A 58 -5.17 -14.94 1.44
N ARG A 59 -3.83 -15.04 1.38
CA ARG A 59 -2.95 -14.19 2.19
C ARG A 59 -2.95 -12.76 1.66
N ALA A 60 -2.90 -12.57 0.34
CA ALA A 60 -3.05 -11.25 -0.25
C ALA A 60 -4.37 -10.59 0.17
N PHE A 61 -5.46 -11.34 0.12
CA PHE A 61 -6.76 -10.83 0.56
C PHE A 61 -6.78 -10.51 2.07
N ALA A 62 -6.14 -11.33 2.90
CA ALA A 62 -6.00 -11.01 4.32
C ALA A 62 -5.18 -9.74 4.58
N TYR A 63 -4.19 -9.41 3.74
CA TYR A 63 -3.50 -8.12 3.81
C TYR A 63 -4.40 -6.94 3.41
N LEU A 64 -5.31 -7.12 2.45
CA LEU A 64 -6.32 -6.12 2.10
C LEU A 64 -7.28 -5.88 3.28
N GLU A 65 -7.87 -6.96 3.81
CA GLU A 65 -8.77 -6.87 4.97
C GLU A 65 -8.08 -6.21 6.17
N LYS A 66 -6.82 -6.56 6.43
CA LYS A 66 -6.06 -5.97 7.55
C LYS A 66 -5.87 -4.47 7.43
N GLN A 67 -5.62 -3.94 6.23
CA GLN A 67 -5.55 -2.50 5.99
C GLN A 67 -6.90 -1.84 6.26
N CYS A 68 -8.00 -2.46 5.85
CA CYS A 68 -9.36 -1.96 6.08
C CYS A 68 -9.77 -2.01 7.56
N GLU A 69 -9.27 -2.95 8.36
CA GLU A 69 -9.52 -3.03 9.81
C GLU A 69 -9.04 -1.78 10.56
N PHE A 70 -7.99 -1.10 10.10
CA PHE A 70 -7.57 0.17 10.68
C PHE A 70 -8.59 1.29 10.43
N GLY A 71 -9.40 1.18 9.39
CA GLY A 71 -10.31 2.22 8.91
C GLY A 71 -9.70 3.08 7.80
N PRO A 72 -10.33 4.22 7.46
CA PRO A 72 -9.82 5.15 6.46
C PRO A 72 -8.40 5.63 6.78
N ARG A 73 -7.50 5.48 5.82
CA ARG A 73 -6.07 5.81 5.95
C ARG A 73 -5.76 7.24 5.48
N VAL A 74 -6.61 8.17 5.87
CA VAL A 74 -6.50 9.59 5.47
C VAL A 74 -5.22 10.21 6.04
N PRO A 75 -4.34 10.80 5.21
CA PRO A 75 -3.10 11.43 5.66
C PRO A 75 -3.28 12.40 6.82
N GLY A 76 -2.45 12.24 7.85
CA GLY A 76 -2.48 13.05 9.06
C GLY A 76 -3.42 12.56 10.18
N THR A 77 -4.11 11.42 10.01
CA THR A 77 -4.92 10.77 11.05
C THR A 77 -4.11 9.72 11.83
N THR A 78 -4.64 9.29 12.98
CA THR A 78 -4.02 8.20 13.77
C THR A 78 -4.07 6.88 13.01
N THR A 79 -5.19 6.56 12.36
CA THR A 79 -5.35 5.35 11.54
C THR A 79 -4.33 5.29 10.41
N HIS A 80 -4.04 6.40 9.75
CA HIS A 80 -2.99 6.51 8.75
C HIS A 80 -1.61 6.21 9.35
N GLN A 81 -1.26 6.78 10.50
CA GLN A 81 0.02 6.53 11.17
C GLN A 81 0.18 5.06 11.59
N GLU A 82 -0.87 4.47 12.16
CA GLU A 82 -0.90 3.05 12.57
C GLU A 82 -0.76 2.12 11.37
N THR A 83 -1.46 2.41 10.28
CA THR A 83 -1.33 1.63 9.03
C THR A 83 0.06 1.75 8.42
N GLY A 84 0.63 2.96 8.35
CA GLY A 84 2.00 3.15 7.86
C GLY A 84 3.02 2.36 8.67
N ALA A 85 2.89 2.36 10.00
CA ALA A 85 3.76 1.55 10.88
C ALA A 85 3.57 0.04 10.64
N TYR A 86 2.34 -0.43 10.44
CA TYR A 86 2.03 -1.82 10.09
C TYR A 86 2.66 -2.22 8.76
N LEU A 87 2.46 -1.44 7.69
CA LEU A 87 3.01 -1.73 6.37
C LEU A 87 4.54 -1.77 6.37
N PHE A 88 5.18 -0.82 7.07
CA PHE A 88 6.61 -0.82 7.27
C PHE A 88 7.09 -2.10 7.98
N ALA A 89 6.40 -2.50 9.06
CA ALA A 89 6.75 -3.70 9.81
C ALA A 89 6.54 -4.98 8.98
N GLU A 90 5.49 -5.05 8.13
CA GLU A 90 5.27 -6.18 7.24
C GLU A 90 6.40 -6.29 6.20
N LEU A 91 6.74 -5.21 5.50
CA LEU A 91 7.82 -5.20 4.52
C LEU A 91 9.17 -5.57 5.16
N LYS A 92 9.42 -5.10 6.38
CA LYS A 92 10.67 -5.41 7.11
C LYS A 92 10.87 -6.90 7.44
N LYS A 93 9.81 -7.70 7.44
CA LYS A 93 9.93 -9.17 7.60
C LYS A 93 10.61 -9.82 6.39
N TYR A 94 10.50 -9.21 5.22
CA TYR A 94 10.84 -9.84 3.95
C TYR A 94 11.97 -9.13 3.21
N ALA A 95 12.00 -7.82 3.21
CA ALA A 95 12.96 -7.02 2.45
C ALA A 95 14.37 -7.01 3.05
N ASP A 96 15.36 -6.76 2.20
CA ASP A 96 16.75 -6.57 2.59
C ASP A 96 16.96 -5.17 3.20
N GLU A 97 16.22 -4.18 2.70
CA GLU A 97 16.21 -2.81 3.21
C GLU A 97 14.78 -2.26 3.20
N VAL A 98 14.39 -1.54 4.25
CA VAL A 98 13.13 -0.79 4.29
C VAL A 98 13.39 0.59 4.87
N ALA A 99 12.86 1.62 4.22
CA ALA A 99 13.00 3.01 4.65
C ALA A 99 11.66 3.76 4.56
N PHE A 100 11.44 4.70 5.48
CA PHE A 100 10.48 5.76 5.26
C PHE A 100 11.13 6.87 4.43
N GLN A 101 10.37 7.45 3.50
CA GLN A 101 10.73 8.68 2.81
C GLN A 101 9.73 9.77 3.23
N PRO A 102 10.01 10.49 4.35
CA PRO A 102 9.08 11.47 4.90
C PRO A 102 9.05 12.74 4.06
N PHE A 103 7.87 13.34 3.96
CA PHE A 103 7.67 14.64 3.33
C PHE A 103 6.50 15.40 3.97
N GLU A 104 6.49 16.72 3.73
CA GLU A 104 5.42 17.59 4.20
C GLU A 104 4.61 18.14 3.03
N PHE A 105 3.32 18.09 3.16
CA PHE A 105 2.41 18.81 2.28
C PHE A 105 1.77 19.99 3.01
N ARG A 106 1.89 21.19 2.46
CA ARG A 106 1.34 22.42 3.02
C ARG A 106 0.19 22.94 2.16
N HIS A 107 -0.99 22.94 2.73
CA HIS A 107 -2.19 23.42 2.07
C HIS A 107 -3.08 24.20 3.05
N GLN A 108 -3.54 25.40 2.67
CA GLN A 108 -4.48 26.23 3.45
C GLN A 108 -4.11 26.38 4.94
N ASN A 109 -2.86 26.75 5.25
CA ASN A 109 -2.32 26.89 6.62
C ASN A 109 -2.26 25.58 7.45
N LYS A 110 -2.45 24.42 6.85
CA LYS A 110 -2.21 23.11 7.45
C LYS A 110 -0.94 22.50 6.86
N THR A 111 -0.16 21.89 7.72
CA THR A 111 0.95 21.01 7.31
C THR A 111 0.56 19.59 7.65
N VAL A 112 0.60 18.70 6.65
CA VAL A 112 0.33 17.28 6.81
C VAL A 112 1.66 16.54 6.62
N GLN A 113 2.01 15.69 7.58
CA GLN A 113 3.16 14.81 7.48
C GLN A 113 2.73 13.55 6.74
N MET A 114 3.49 13.18 5.73
CA MET A 114 3.26 12.02 4.88
C MET A 114 4.54 11.20 4.75
N ASN A 115 4.41 9.91 4.41
CA ASN A 115 5.54 9.01 4.31
C ASN A 115 5.34 8.00 3.19
N ASN A 116 6.16 8.07 2.15
CA ASN A 116 6.34 6.91 1.29
C ASN A 116 7.08 5.81 2.06
N ILE A 117 6.76 4.55 1.76
CA ILE A 117 7.46 3.40 2.32
C ILE A 117 8.19 2.70 1.19
N LEU A 118 9.50 2.58 1.31
CA LEU A 118 10.38 2.02 0.30
C LEU A 118 10.99 0.72 0.80
N ALA A 119 11.01 -0.30 -0.05
CA ALA A 119 11.64 -1.58 0.27
C ALA A 119 12.46 -2.09 -0.91
N ARG A 120 13.59 -2.74 -0.63
CA ARG A 120 14.50 -3.30 -1.63
C ARG A 120 14.71 -4.79 -1.40
N PHE A 121 14.76 -5.54 -2.51
CA PHE A 121 14.97 -6.99 -2.53
C PHE A 121 16.00 -7.34 -3.58
N GLY A 122 16.91 -8.23 -3.25
CA GLY A 122 17.95 -8.72 -4.13
C GLY A 122 19.12 -7.77 -4.32
N GLU A 123 20.15 -8.27 -4.99
CA GLU A 123 21.40 -7.54 -5.22
C GLU A 123 21.30 -6.63 -6.46
N ASP A 124 22.12 -5.59 -6.50
CA ASP A 124 22.29 -4.73 -7.67
C ASP A 124 23.17 -5.41 -8.74
N SER A 125 22.68 -6.53 -9.26
CA SER A 125 23.45 -7.41 -10.20
C SER A 125 22.72 -7.68 -11.51
N GLY A 126 21.80 -6.84 -11.92
CA GLY A 126 20.98 -7.04 -13.12
C GLY A 126 20.08 -5.84 -13.38
N GLY A 127 18.96 -6.06 -14.03
CA GLY A 127 17.92 -5.03 -14.17
C GLY A 127 17.30 -4.66 -12.83
N LYS A 128 16.65 -3.49 -12.78
CA LYS A 128 15.95 -2.98 -11.61
C LYS A 128 14.49 -2.71 -11.96
N ILE A 129 13.58 -3.30 -11.20
CA ILE A 129 12.14 -3.16 -11.42
C ILE A 129 11.54 -2.42 -10.22
N LEU A 130 10.81 -1.34 -10.47
CA LEU A 130 10.02 -0.66 -9.48
C LEU A 130 8.58 -1.16 -9.52
N LEU A 131 8.06 -1.59 -8.38
CA LEU A 131 6.67 -1.95 -8.17
C LEU A 131 6.06 -0.93 -7.20
N ALA A 132 4.92 -0.36 -7.54
CA ALA A 132 4.31 0.68 -6.73
C ALA A 132 2.82 0.45 -6.52
N ALA A 133 2.29 1.01 -5.44
CA ALA A 133 0.88 1.19 -5.14
C ALA A 133 0.74 2.36 -4.16
N HIS A 134 -0.42 3.03 -4.09
CA HIS A 134 -0.68 3.95 -3.01
C HIS A 134 -1.30 3.25 -1.80
N TRP A 135 -1.10 3.79 -0.60
CA TRP A 135 -1.58 3.17 0.63
C TRP A 135 -2.53 4.06 1.46
N ASP A 136 -2.58 5.35 1.15
CA ASP A 136 -3.55 6.27 1.75
C ASP A 136 -4.95 6.07 1.19
N THR A 137 -5.91 6.80 1.71
CA THR A 137 -7.29 6.82 1.19
C THR A 137 -7.85 8.23 1.14
N ARG A 138 -8.81 8.40 0.24
CA ARG A 138 -9.53 9.65 0.02
C ARG A 138 -10.30 10.09 1.27
N PRO A 139 -10.16 11.36 1.69
CA PRO A 139 -10.88 11.89 2.87
C PRO A 139 -12.38 12.17 2.61
N PHE A 140 -12.89 11.86 1.42
CA PHE A 140 -14.29 12.13 1.05
C PHE A 140 -14.75 11.22 -0.09
N ALA A 141 -15.97 10.69 0.01
CA ALA A 141 -16.61 9.83 -0.99
C ALA A 141 -17.34 10.68 -2.04
N ASP A 142 -16.60 11.48 -2.84
CA ASP A 142 -17.18 12.52 -3.70
C ASP A 142 -17.93 11.98 -4.92
N GLN A 143 -17.79 10.69 -5.26
CA GLN A 143 -18.59 9.99 -6.28
C GLN A 143 -19.77 9.23 -5.69
N ASP A 144 -19.98 9.25 -4.36
CA ASP A 144 -21.09 8.55 -3.74
C ASP A 144 -22.44 9.04 -4.29
N PRO A 145 -23.32 8.14 -4.71
CA PRO A 145 -24.64 8.50 -5.23
C PRO A 145 -25.51 9.20 -4.19
N ASN A 146 -25.32 8.90 -2.89
CA ASN A 146 -25.97 9.60 -1.81
C ASN A 146 -25.16 10.86 -1.41
N PRO A 147 -25.68 12.09 -1.65
CA PRO A 147 -24.96 13.33 -1.30
C PRO A 147 -24.59 13.45 0.19
N ALA A 148 -25.32 12.77 1.09
CA ALA A 148 -25.04 12.79 2.53
C ALA A 148 -23.69 12.11 2.86
N ASN A 149 -23.23 11.18 2.03
CA ASN A 149 -21.97 10.44 2.21
C ASN A 149 -20.76 11.20 1.66
N ARG A 150 -20.94 12.18 0.77
CA ARG A 150 -19.87 12.79 -0.03
C ARG A 150 -18.78 13.52 0.74
N ASN A 151 -18.92 13.72 2.03
CA ASN A 151 -17.89 14.26 2.91
C ASN A 151 -17.38 13.23 3.94
N THR A 152 -17.71 11.96 3.75
CA THR A 152 -17.23 10.85 4.57
C THR A 152 -15.98 10.26 3.94
N PRO A 153 -14.90 9.98 4.71
CA PRO A 153 -13.75 9.26 4.18
C PRO A 153 -14.12 7.87 3.66
N ILE A 154 -13.51 7.43 2.57
CA ILE A 154 -13.68 6.08 2.05
C ILE A 154 -12.83 5.07 2.83
N LEU A 155 -13.26 3.80 2.85
CA LEU A 155 -12.47 2.73 3.44
C LEU A 155 -11.32 2.32 2.51
N GLY A 156 -11.49 2.43 1.20
CA GLY A 156 -10.44 2.21 0.21
C GLY A 156 -9.96 0.76 0.17
N ALA A 157 -10.88 -0.19 -0.01
CA ALA A 157 -10.53 -1.59 -0.09
C ALA A 157 -9.90 -1.95 -1.44
N ASN A 158 -10.47 -1.46 -2.52
CA ASN A 158 -9.89 -1.57 -3.84
C ASN A 158 -8.92 -0.40 -4.09
N ASP A 159 -9.38 0.80 -3.79
CA ASP A 159 -8.68 2.07 -3.96
C ASP A 159 -7.72 2.33 -2.79
N GLY A 160 -6.48 1.90 -3.03
CA GLY A 160 -5.30 1.89 -2.19
C GLY A 160 -4.95 0.54 -1.56
N ALA A 161 -5.87 -0.21 -0.95
CA ALA A 161 -5.46 -1.43 -0.24
C ALA A 161 -5.19 -2.62 -1.16
N SER A 162 -5.80 -2.72 -2.35
CA SER A 162 -5.66 -3.86 -3.24
C SER A 162 -4.25 -4.00 -3.82
N GLY A 163 -3.70 -2.92 -4.39
CA GLY A 163 -2.34 -2.90 -4.92
C GLY A 163 -1.30 -3.20 -3.84
N VAL A 164 -1.43 -2.56 -2.67
CA VAL A 164 -0.56 -2.83 -1.51
C VAL A 164 -0.63 -4.30 -1.08
N ALA A 165 -1.81 -4.90 -1.05
CA ALA A 165 -1.99 -6.30 -0.66
C ALA A 165 -1.25 -7.27 -1.62
N VAL A 166 -1.31 -7.01 -2.93
CA VAL A 166 -0.53 -7.76 -3.93
C VAL A 166 0.96 -7.60 -3.64
N LEU A 167 1.45 -6.37 -3.43
CA LEU A 167 2.88 -6.11 -3.22
C LEU A 167 3.41 -6.71 -1.91
N LEU A 168 2.63 -6.77 -0.84
CA LEU A 168 3.02 -7.45 0.40
C LEU A 168 3.17 -8.96 0.20
N GLU A 169 2.27 -9.59 -0.57
CA GLU A 169 2.41 -11.01 -0.88
C GLU A 169 3.57 -11.29 -1.85
N VAL A 170 3.81 -10.41 -2.81
CA VAL A 170 5.03 -10.44 -3.67
C VAL A 170 6.28 -10.34 -2.79
N ALA A 171 6.35 -9.41 -1.85
CA ALA A 171 7.47 -9.25 -0.91
C ALA A 171 7.78 -10.55 -0.15
N ARG A 172 6.74 -11.25 0.32
CA ARG A 172 6.90 -12.55 0.98
C ARG A 172 7.50 -13.62 0.03
N VAL A 173 7.05 -13.64 -1.22
CA VAL A 173 7.59 -14.59 -2.22
C VAL A 173 9.07 -14.28 -2.50
N LEU A 174 9.43 -12.99 -2.68
CA LEU A 174 10.81 -12.57 -2.92
C LEU A 174 11.77 -13.00 -1.78
N LYS A 175 11.29 -13.00 -0.53
CA LYS A 175 12.08 -13.53 0.60
C LYS A 175 12.36 -15.01 0.51
N SER A 176 11.40 -15.81 0.04
CA SER A 176 11.55 -17.26 -0.06
C SER A 176 12.27 -17.70 -1.33
N LYS A 177 12.16 -16.92 -2.38
CA LYS A 177 12.80 -17.13 -3.68
C LYS A 177 13.45 -15.83 -4.13
N PRO A 178 14.76 -15.63 -3.89
CA PRO A 178 15.46 -14.40 -4.28
C PRO A 178 15.28 -14.08 -5.77
N PRO A 179 14.99 -12.82 -6.13
CA PRO A 179 14.77 -12.43 -7.51
C PRO A 179 16.07 -12.34 -8.29
N PRO A 180 16.06 -12.57 -9.62
CA PRO A 180 17.25 -12.43 -10.48
C PRO A 180 17.63 -10.96 -10.74
N SER A 181 16.67 -10.03 -10.54
CA SER A 181 16.84 -8.58 -10.67
C SER A 181 16.58 -7.91 -9.34
N GLN A 182 17.11 -6.71 -9.13
CA GLN A 182 16.75 -5.93 -7.94
C GLN A 182 15.30 -5.45 -8.04
N ILE A 183 14.52 -5.69 -7.01
CA ILE A 183 13.13 -5.23 -6.93
C ILE A 183 13.03 -4.11 -5.89
N ILE A 184 12.41 -3.03 -6.30
CA ILE A 184 12.10 -1.89 -5.44
C ILE A 184 10.58 -1.82 -5.30
N ILE A 185 10.07 -1.93 -4.08
CA ILE A 185 8.65 -1.69 -3.78
C ILE A 185 8.53 -0.31 -3.16
N VAL A 186 7.63 0.51 -3.71
CA VAL A 186 7.30 1.83 -3.17
C VAL A 186 5.80 1.90 -2.90
N LEU A 187 5.45 2.13 -1.64
CA LEU A 187 4.08 2.44 -1.26
C LEU A 187 3.96 3.96 -1.12
N PHE A 188 3.25 4.59 -2.06
CA PHE A 188 3.06 6.05 -2.10
C PHE A 188 2.02 6.51 -1.09
N ASP A 189 2.24 7.70 -0.52
CA ASP A 189 1.34 8.36 0.43
C ASP A 189 0.79 9.66 -0.17
N GLY A 190 -0.49 9.93 0.07
CA GLY A 190 -1.11 11.16 -0.38
C GLY A 190 -1.38 11.19 -1.90
N GLU A 191 -1.59 10.03 -2.51
CA GLU A 191 -2.10 9.94 -3.87
C GLU A 191 -3.45 10.64 -3.95
N ASP A 192 -4.38 10.27 -3.05
CA ASP A 192 -5.79 10.61 -3.11
C ASP A 192 -6.21 11.65 -2.05
N TYR A 193 -5.27 12.47 -1.57
CA TYR A 193 -5.51 13.40 -0.47
C TYR A 193 -6.52 14.52 -0.80
N GLY A 194 -6.56 15.00 -2.03
CA GLY A 194 -7.32 16.18 -2.38
C GLY A 194 -8.27 16.07 -3.57
N ARG A 195 -8.96 17.18 -3.89
CA ARG A 195 -9.95 17.23 -4.98
C ARG A 195 -9.39 17.75 -6.31
N THR A 196 -8.11 18.07 -6.35
CA THR A 196 -7.46 18.67 -7.53
C THR A 196 -6.10 18.04 -7.72
N ILE A 197 -5.62 17.98 -8.95
CA ILE A 197 -4.30 17.42 -9.31
C ILE A 197 -3.18 18.01 -8.43
N SER A 198 -3.24 19.29 -8.07
CA SER A 198 -2.24 19.92 -7.19
C SER A 198 -2.25 19.44 -5.74
N THR A 199 -3.22 18.62 -5.38
CA THR A 199 -3.41 18.04 -4.04
C THR A 199 -3.51 16.51 -4.07
N MET A 200 -3.15 15.90 -5.20
CA MET A 200 -3.10 14.46 -5.45
C MET A 200 -1.70 14.06 -5.89
N PHE A 201 -1.39 12.78 -5.93
CA PHE A 201 -0.10 12.21 -6.38
C PHE A 201 1.11 12.80 -5.65
N LEU A 202 0.93 13.14 -4.35
CA LEU A 202 1.93 13.89 -3.58
C LEU A 202 3.18 13.05 -3.32
N GLY A 203 2.99 11.78 -2.96
CA GLY A 203 4.05 10.84 -2.66
C GLY A 203 4.89 10.48 -3.88
N SER A 204 4.25 10.14 -4.99
CA SER A 204 4.95 9.83 -6.24
C SER A 204 5.68 11.05 -6.80
N THR A 205 5.06 12.25 -6.71
CA THR A 205 5.71 13.51 -7.08
C THR A 205 6.94 13.79 -6.21
N HIS A 206 6.86 13.50 -4.90
CA HIS A 206 8.01 13.64 -4.00
C HIS A 206 9.08 12.61 -4.32
N PHE A 207 8.72 11.34 -4.51
CA PHE A 207 9.63 10.26 -4.86
C PHE A 207 10.35 10.54 -6.18
N ALA A 208 9.63 10.92 -7.23
CA ALA A 208 10.17 11.24 -8.54
C ALA A 208 11.28 12.32 -8.52
N LYS A 209 11.20 13.26 -7.58
CA LYS A 209 12.21 14.31 -7.37
C LYS A 209 13.38 13.85 -6.49
N ASN A 210 13.26 12.72 -5.78
CA ASN A 210 14.18 12.26 -4.75
C ASN A 210 14.49 10.76 -4.90
N MET A 211 14.58 10.25 -6.14
CA MET A 211 14.83 8.84 -6.44
C MET A 211 16.27 8.37 -6.17
N ALA A 212 17.20 9.28 -5.80
CA ALA A 212 18.60 8.93 -5.64
C ALA A 212 18.80 7.71 -4.71
N GLY A 213 19.43 6.65 -5.26
CA GLY A 213 19.62 5.35 -4.59
C GLY A 213 18.42 4.39 -4.70
N TRP A 214 17.34 4.80 -5.37
CA TRP A 214 16.13 4.01 -5.60
C TRP A 214 15.71 4.02 -7.08
N GLU A 215 16.67 4.22 -7.99
CA GLU A 215 16.44 4.23 -9.43
C GLU A 215 16.09 2.83 -9.93
N ALA A 216 15.22 2.77 -10.95
CA ALA A 216 14.83 1.54 -11.64
C ALA A 216 14.90 1.73 -13.16
N ASP A 217 14.89 0.62 -13.91
CA ASP A 217 14.87 0.64 -15.37
C ASP A 217 13.46 0.89 -15.90
N PHE A 218 12.45 0.37 -15.20
CA PHE A 218 11.04 0.62 -15.45
C PHE A 218 10.21 0.40 -14.17
N GLY A 219 8.96 0.90 -14.19
CA GLY A 219 8.01 0.78 -13.10
C GLY A 219 6.69 0.12 -13.50
N ILE A 220 6.04 -0.52 -12.54
CA ILE A 220 4.67 -1.03 -12.62
C ILE A 220 3.92 -0.49 -11.40
N LEU A 221 2.91 0.34 -11.64
CA LEU A 221 1.96 0.77 -10.64
C LEU A 221 0.79 -0.23 -10.59
N LEU A 222 0.28 -0.53 -9.42
CA LEU A 222 -0.90 -1.35 -9.18
C LEU A 222 -1.93 -0.49 -8.45
N ASP A 223 -3.01 -0.13 -9.13
CA ASP A 223 -4.11 0.58 -8.54
C ASP A 223 -5.46 -0.09 -8.87
N MET A 224 -6.37 -0.14 -7.90
CA MET A 224 -7.71 -0.75 -8.01
C MET A 224 -7.71 -2.14 -8.69
N VAL A 225 -6.81 -3.03 -8.26
CA VAL A 225 -6.61 -4.37 -8.85
C VAL A 225 -7.39 -5.48 -8.11
N GLY A 226 -8.33 -5.12 -7.26
CA GLY A 226 -9.06 -6.06 -6.41
C GLY A 226 -10.50 -6.34 -6.82
N ASP A 227 -11.10 -5.59 -7.77
CA ASP A 227 -12.50 -5.76 -8.15
C ASP A 227 -12.84 -7.22 -8.48
N ARG A 228 -14.00 -7.67 -7.99
CA ARG A 228 -14.54 -9.02 -8.32
C ARG A 228 -14.72 -9.25 -9.80
N THR A 229 -14.96 -8.21 -10.56
CA THR A 229 -15.18 -8.24 -12.02
C THR A 229 -14.00 -7.56 -12.74
N LEU A 230 -12.80 -7.96 -12.39
CA LEU A 230 -11.55 -7.32 -12.82
C LEU A 230 -11.43 -7.20 -14.35
N GLU A 231 -11.28 -5.97 -14.85
CA GLU A 231 -11.03 -5.64 -16.25
C GLU A 231 -9.85 -4.67 -16.39
N LEU A 232 -8.75 -5.13 -16.98
CA LEU A 232 -7.50 -4.41 -17.08
C LEU A 232 -7.18 -4.06 -18.55
N PRO A 233 -7.73 -2.98 -19.12
CA PRO A 233 -7.31 -2.47 -20.42
C PRO A 233 -5.93 -1.82 -20.33
N MET A 234 -5.27 -1.61 -21.48
CA MET A 234 -4.01 -0.85 -21.53
C MET A 234 -4.28 0.63 -21.25
N GLU A 235 -3.76 1.15 -20.14
CA GLU A 235 -3.96 2.54 -19.71
C GLU A 235 -3.29 3.52 -20.71
N GLY A 236 -3.90 4.68 -20.94
CA GLY A 236 -3.53 5.58 -22.04
C GLY A 236 -2.20 6.33 -21.87
N TYR A 237 -1.83 6.78 -20.66
CA TYR A 237 -0.50 7.39 -20.43
C TYR A 237 0.60 6.34 -20.51
N SER A 238 0.39 5.15 -19.95
CA SER A 238 1.28 4.00 -20.06
C SER A 238 1.55 3.64 -21.52
N TRP A 239 0.48 3.54 -22.31
CA TRP A 239 0.57 3.28 -23.75
C TRP A 239 1.38 4.35 -24.50
N ASN A 240 1.18 5.61 -24.17
CA ASN A 240 1.87 6.71 -24.87
C ASN A 240 3.33 6.86 -24.46
N ALA A 241 3.66 6.61 -23.21
CA ALA A 241 4.99 6.84 -22.65
C ALA A 241 5.90 5.61 -22.68
N ALA A 242 5.31 4.40 -22.54
CA ALA A 242 6.03 3.13 -22.39
C ALA A 242 5.37 2.00 -23.20
N ARG A 243 5.09 2.26 -24.48
CA ARG A 243 4.31 1.38 -25.35
C ARG A 243 4.85 -0.05 -25.40
N ASP A 244 6.14 -0.20 -25.68
CA ASP A 244 6.75 -1.52 -25.85
C ASP A 244 6.67 -2.34 -24.53
N LEU A 245 6.83 -1.65 -23.40
CA LEU A 245 6.66 -2.25 -22.07
C LEU A 245 5.21 -2.68 -21.85
N THR A 246 4.23 -1.81 -22.16
CA THR A 246 2.81 -2.10 -22.05
C THR A 246 2.42 -3.32 -22.90
N GLU A 247 2.81 -3.33 -24.18
CA GLU A 247 2.54 -4.44 -25.09
C GLU A 247 3.19 -5.75 -24.60
N ALA A 248 4.42 -5.69 -24.08
CA ALA A 248 5.11 -6.86 -23.56
C ALA A 248 4.39 -7.47 -22.34
N ILE A 249 3.93 -6.62 -21.41
CA ILE A 249 3.25 -7.06 -20.20
C ILE A 249 1.87 -7.68 -20.53
N TRP A 250 1.06 -7.04 -21.38
CA TRP A 250 -0.23 -7.60 -21.79
C TRP A 250 -0.09 -8.89 -22.59
N ARG A 251 0.90 -8.97 -23.49
CA ARG A 251 1.23 -10.23 -24.18
C ARG A 251 1.61 -11.32 -23.17
N ARG A 252 2.40 -10.98 -22.14
CA ARG A 252 2.77 -11.95 -21.11
C ARG A 252 1.55 -12.44 -20.31
N ALA A 253 0.60 -11.56 -20.04
CA ALA A 253 -0.67 -11.94 -19.41
C ALA A 253 -1.47 -12.93 -20.27
N ASP A 254 -1.52 -12.74 -21.59
CA ASP A 254 -2.14 -13.71 -22.51
C ASP A 254 -1.45 -15.08 -22.48
N GLU A 255 -0.11 -15.11 -22.52
CA GLU A 255 0.66 -16.35 -22.44
C GLU A 255 0.38 -17.12 -21.14
N LEU A 256 0.09 -16.40 -20.05
CA LEU A 256 -0.27 -16.97 -18.76
C LEU A 256 -1.78 -17.33 -18.63
N GLY A 257 -2.58 -17.02 -19.65
CA GLY A 257 -4.02 -17.27 -19.66
C GLY A 257 -4.77 -16.40 -18.64
N LEU A 258 -4.44 -15.11 -18.56
CA LEU A 258 -5.06 -14.14 -17.65
C LEU A 258 -6.03 -13.20 -18.39
N PRO A 259 -7.29 -13.60 -18.61
CA PRO A 259 -8.22 -12.88 -19.49
C PRO A 259 -8.69 -11.53 -18.94
N ALA A 260 -8.42 -11.20 -17.69
CA ALA A 260 -8.68 -9.87 -17.14
C ALA A 260 -7.85 -8.79 -17.85
N PHE A 261 -6.65 -9.12 -18.35
CA PHE A 261 -5.82 -8.23 -19.14
C PHE A 261 -6.33 -8.16 -20.58
N GLN A 262 -6.99 -7.05 -20.92
CA GLN A 262 -7.66 -6.89 -22.20
C GLN A 262 -6.78 -6.14 -23.21
N HIS A 263 -6.56 -6.70 -24.40
CA HIS A 263 -5.83 -6.04 -25.51
C HIS A 263 -6.68 -4.94 -26.18
N ARG A 264 -7.14 -4.00 -25.39
CA ARG A 264 -7.81 -2.77 -25.85
C ARG A 264 -7.20 -1.56 -25.15
N LEU A 265 -7.14 -0.44 -25.83
CA LEU A 265 -6.74 0.80 -25.22
C LEU A 265 -7.87 1.28 -24.29
N GLY A 266 -7.51 1.56 -23.06
CA GLY A 266 -8.36 2.17 -22.04
C GLY A 266 -8.27 3.70 -22.05
N PRO A 267 -8.93 4.36 -21.09
CA PRO A 267 -8.78 5.80 -20.89
C PRO A 267 -7.36 6.15 -20.45
N ALA A 268 -6.98 7.43 -20.61
CA ALA A 268 -5.75 7.97 -20.03
C ALA A 268 -6.09 8.48 -18.62
N ILE A 269 -5.52 7.83 -17.62
CA ILE A 269 -5.76 8.09 -16.20
C ILE A 269 -4.57 8.85 -15.62
N MET A 270 -4.83 9.99 -14.95
CA MET A 270 -3.79 10.68 -14.19
C MET A 270 -3.63 9.97 -12.85
N ASP A 271 -2.46 9.37 -12.63
CA ASP A 271 -2.16 8.59 -11.44
C ASP A 271 -0.66 8.67 -11.09
N ASP A 272 -0.23 8.00 -10.03
CA ASP A 272 1.14 7.99 -9.48
C ASP A 272 2.23 7.60 -10.50
N HIS A 273 1.91 6.87 -11.56
CA HIS A 273 2.85 6.56 -12.64
C HIS A 273 3.23 7.81 -13.46
N VAL A 274 2.36 8.81 -13.56
CA VAL A 274 2.61 10.00 -14.40
C VAL A 274 3.77 10.85 -13.86
N PRO A 275 3.89 11.16 -12.56
CA PRO A 275 5.10 11.80 -12.02
C PRO A 275 6.39 11.03 -12.30
N LEU A 276 6.36 9.70 -12.29
CA LEU A 276 7.52 8.85 -12.59
C LEU A 276 7.90 8.94 -14.07
N ILE A 277 6.92 8.87 -14.98
CA ILE A 277 7.11 9.08 -16.42
C ILE A 277 7.74 10.45 -16.69
N GLN A 278 7.23 11.51 -16.05
CA GLN A 278 7.76 12.87 -16.19
C GLN A 278 9.20 13.02 -15.69
N ALA A 279 9.60 12.18 -14.71
CA ALA A 279 10.98 12.12 -14.24
C ALA A 279 11.89 11.23 -15.11
N GLY A 280 11.36 10.61 -16.17
CA GLY A 280 12.12 9.81 -17.12
C GLY A 280 12.15 8.31 -16.80
N LEU A 281 11.38 7.84 -15.83
CA LEU A 281 11.22 6.41 -15.53
C LEU A 281 10.02 5.86 -16.32
N PRO A 282 10.23 5.00 -17.35
CA PRO A 282 9.13 4.34 -18.04
C PRO A 282 8.29 3.54 -17.03
N THR A 283 7.05 3.94 -16.83
CA THR A 283 6.17 3.31 -15.83
C THR A 283 4.82 3.04 -16.46
N ILE A 284 4.28 1.86 -16.21
CA ILE A 284 2.90 1.50 -16.59
C ILE A 284 2.02 1.46 -15.35
N ASP A 285 0.74 1.66 -15.59
CA ASP A 285 -0.32 1.53 -14.61
C ASP A 285 -1.21 0.33 -14.97
N ILE A 286 -1.35 -0.60 -14.04
CA ILE A 286 -2.30 -1.72 -14.11
C ILE A 286 -3.47 -1.32 -13.22
N ILE A 287 -4.54 -0.86 -13.86
CA ILE A 287 -5.70 -0.27 -13.18
C ILE A 287 -7.02 -0.75 -13.78
N ASP A 288 -7.99 -1.06 -12.90
CA ASP A 288 -9.39 -1.24 -13.26
C ASP A 288 -10.18 0.04 -12.94
N PHE A 289 -10.27 0.96 -13.91
CA PHE A 289 -10.92 2.24 -13.70
C PHE A 289 -12.46 2.19 -13.89
N ASP A 290 -13.00 1.06 -14.36
CA ASP A 290 -14.44 0.86 -14.47
C ASP A 290 -15.11 0.38 -13.16
N TYR A 291 -14.34 0.36 -12.06
CA TYR A 291 -14.79 -0.05 -10.73
C TYR A 291 -15.98 0.78 -10.23
N PRO A 292 -17.18 0.19 -10.05
CA PRO A 292 -18.41 0.96 -9.80
C PRO A 292 -18.49 1.60 -8.41
N HIS A 293 -17.60 1.21 -7.49
CA HIS A 293 -17.58 1.73 -6.12
C HIS A 293 -16.45 2.75 -5.89
N TRP A 294 -15.75 3.17 -6.97
CA TRP A 294 -14.70 4.16 -6.91
C TRP A 294 -15.15 5.45 -6.23
N HIS A 295 -14.39 5.92 -5.25
CA HIS A 295 -14.67 7.12 -4.46
C HIS A 295 -16.06 7.13 -3.80
N THR A 296 -16.55 5.99 -3.37
CA THR A 296 -17.81 5.84 -2.61
C THR A 296 -17.56 5.18 -1.25
N VAL A 297 -18.53 5.29 -0.32
CA VAL A 297 -18.45 4.58 0.97
C VAL A 297 -18.62 3.07 0.82
N GLU A 298 -18.98 2.59 -0.38
CA GLU A 298 -19.15 1.18 -0.72
C GLU A 298 -17.84 0.51 -1.16
N ASP A 299 -16.72 1.23 -1.24
CA ASP A 299 -15.41 0.61 -1.50
C ASP A 299 -14.93 -0.16 -0.27
N THR A 300 -15.43 -1.37 -0.15
CA THR A 300 -15.29 -2.27 1.01
C THR A 300 -14.78 -3.65 0.58
N PRO A 301 -14.16 -4.46 1.48
CA PRO A 301 -13.55 -5.75 1.13
C PRO A 301 -14.47 -6.74 0.41
N ASP A 302 -15.79 -6.68 0.66
CA ASP A 302 -16.76 -7.54 -0.02
C ASP A 302 -16.95 -7.22 -1.52
N LYS A 303 -16.44 -6.09 -2.01
CA LYS A 303 -16.40 -5.76 -3.44
C LYS A 303 -15.14 -6.31 -4.12
N CYS A 304 -14.14 -6.69 -3.35
CA CYS A 304 -12.89 -7.26 -3.82
C CYS A 304 -12.92 -8.79 -3.83
N SER A 305 -11.96 -9.41 -4.52
CA SER A 305 -11.78 -10.86 -4.51
C SER A 305 -10.32 -11.27 -4.41
N ALA A 306 -10.08 -12.41 -3.76
CA ALA A 306 -8.75 -13.01 -3.69
C ALA A 306 -8.23 -13.46 -5.07
N GLU A 307 -9.15 -13.87 -5.95
CA GLU A 307 -8.87 -14.30 -7.31
C GLU A 307 -8.31 -13.14 -8.15
N SER A 308 -8.87 -11.94 -8.01
CA SER A 308 -8.40 -10.75 -8.73
C SER A 308 -6.97 -10.38 -8.31
N LEU A 309 -6.69 -10.40 -7.00
CA LEU A 309 -5.34 -10.17 -6.48
C LEU A 309 -4.34 -11.24 -6.98
N GLU A 310 -4.79 -12.50 -7.10
CA GLU A 310 -3.96 -13.59 -7.63
C GLU A 310 -3.62 -13.39 -9.11
N ILE A 311 -4.59 -12.98 -9.93
CA ILE A 311 -4.38 -12.69 -11.35
C ILE A 311 -3.23 -11.71 -11.54
N VAL A 312 -3.27 -10.59 -10.83
CA VAL A 312 -2.23 -9.54 -10.92
C VAL A 312 -0.93 -10.01 -10.28
N GLY A 313 -0.99 -10.62 -9.10
CA GLY A 313 0.21 -11.12 -8.41
C GLY A 313 0.98 -12.19 -9.18
N ARG A 314 0.28 -13.08 -9.89
CA ARG A 314 0.91 -14.08 -10.78
C ARG A 314 1.65 -13.42 -11.93
N LEU A 315 1.06 -12.43 -12.58
CA LEU A 315 1.72 -11.69 -13.66
C LEU A 315 2.97 -10.99 -13.15
N VAL A 316 2.87 -10.25 -12.03
CA VAL A 316 4.00 -9.52 -11.43
C VAL A 316 5.14 -10.48 -11.09
N LEU A 317 4.86 -11.61 -10.43
CA LEU A 317 5.89 -12.61 -10.13
C LEU A 317 6.50 -13.22 -11.38
N ASP A 318 5.69 -13.46 -12.40
CA ASP A 318 6.21 -14.00 -13.65
C ASP A 318 7.17 -13.02 -14.34
N ILE A 319 6.82 -11.74 -14.40
CA ILE A 319 7.70 -10.67 -14.92
C ILE A 319 9.03 -10.64 -14.15
N ILE A 320 8.98 -10.73 -12.82
CA ILE A 320 10.20 -10.73 -11.98
C ILE A 320 11.12 -11.90 -12.29
N TYR A 321 10.60 -13.11 -12.47
CA TYR A 321 11.41 -14.31 -12.57
C TYR A 321 11.72 -14.76 -14.01
N SER A 322 10.86 -14.43 -14.96
CA SER A 322 11.02 -14.81 -16.38
C SER A 322 11.53 -13.67 -17.25
N GLY A 323 11.42 -12.42 -16.78
CA GLY A 323 11.69 -11.22 -17.57
C GLY A 323 10.56 -10.91 -18.56
N LEU A 324 10.75 -9.85 -19.33
CA LEU A 324 9.83 -9.38 -20.39
C LEU A 324 10.42 -9.63 -21.77
#